data_18ac63196d07dc27d0ef6767c8ddf350
#
_entry.id   18ac63196d07dc27d0ef6767c8ddf350
#
_cell.length_a   1.000
_cell.length_b   1.000
_cell.length_c   1.000
_cell.angle_alpha   90.00
_cell.angle_beta   90.00
_cell.angle_gamma   90.00
#
_symmetry.space_group_name_H-M   'P 1'
#
loop_
_entity.id
_entity.type
_entity.pdbx_description
1 polymer ?
#
loop_
_entity_poly.entity_id
_entity_poly.type
_entity_poly.pdbx_seq_one_letter_code
_entity_poly.pdbx_strand_id
1 'polypeptide(L)'
;MEPPREPSEFRAALLRVAPAERDAWLDHVLGLRDVPDDGPDLPRGCVPYVPCPVDAMLRMVEQADVRSSDVFVDVGSGAGRAAAFVHLLTGAAVIGIEIQPGLVRAARELALRLALSRVTSVQGDAARLDGRIPSGTVFFLYCPFSGDRLVNVLTDLESIARTRVIRVCCLDLPLPPSPWLTLEPQASGDLAIYWSGSAATSGR
;
A
#
# COMPACT_ATOMS: atom_id res chain seq x y z
N MET A 1 9.87 -20.54 8.33
CA MET A 1 11.18 -20.01 7.82
C MET A 1 11.12 -18.51 8.03
N GLU A 2 12.12 -17.92 8.69
CA GLU A 2 12.20 -16.45 8.79
C GLU A 2 12.59 -15.86 7.43
N PRO A 3 11.99 -14.72 7.03
CA PRO A 3 12.39 -14.03 5.80
C PRO A 3 13.80 -13.48 5.95
N PRO A 4 14.58 -13.41 4.84
CA PRO A 4 15.80 -12.62 4.82
C PRO A 4 15.50 -11.18 5.21
N ARG A 5 16.36 -10.58 6.03
CA ARG A 5 16.14 -9.22 6.55
C ARG A 5 16.69 -8.12 5.63
N GLU A 6 17.72 -8.48 4.87
CA GLU A 6 18.30 -7.56 3.90
C GLU A 6 17.44 -7.53 2.63
N PRO A 7 17.02 -6.35 2.12
CA PRO A 7 16.16 -6.23 0.95
C PRO A 7 16.69 -6.95 -0.30
N SER A 8 18.00 -6.92 -0.54
CA SER A 8 18.63 -7.61 -1.67
C SER A 8 18.53 -9.13 -1.55
N GLU A 9 18.65 -9.67 -0.34
CA GLU A 9 18.51 -11.11 -0.08
C GLU A 9 17.07 -11.57 -0.18
N PHE A 10 16.11 -10.76 0.34
CA PHE A 10 14.69 -11.03 0.21
C PHE A 10 14.29 -11.06 -1.27
N ARG A 11 14.72 -10.05 -2.04
CA ARG A 11 14.47 -9.99 -3.49
C ARG A 11 15.06 -11.22 -4.21
N ALA A 12 16.29 -11.58 -3.91
CA ALA A 12 16.93 -12.75 -4.51
C ALA A 12 16.22 -14.07 -4.16
N ALA A 13 15.71 -14.20 -2.93
CA ALA A 13 14.92 -15.35 -2.51
C ALA A 13 13.58 -15.42 -3.26
N LEU A 14 12.86 -14.30 -3.35
CA LEU A 14 11.60 -14.18 -4.09
C LEU A 14 11.76 -14.55 -5.57
N LEU A 15 12.78 -14.00 -6.24
CA LEU A 15 12.97 -14.21 -7.68
C LEU A 15 13.40 -15.65 -8.04
N ARG A 16 13.86 -16.44 -7.08
CA ARG A 16 14.08 -17.88 -7.28
C ARG A 16 12.81 -18.72 -7.24
N VAL A 17 11.72 -18.15 -6.73
CA VAL A 17 10.42 -18.81 -6.68
C VAL A 17 9.71 -18.63 -8.04
N ALA A 18 9.14 -19.72 -8.57
CA ALA A 18 8.36 -19.66 -9.79
C ALA A 18 7.17 -18.67 -9.62
N PRO A 19 6.82 -17.85 -10.62
CA PRO A 19 5.76 -16.84 -10.50
C PRO A 19 4.46 -17.39 -9.90
N ALA A 20 4.00 -18.55 -10.35
CA ALA A 20 2.77 -19.18 -9.88
C ALA A 20 2.80 -19.63 -8.39
N GLU A 21 3.98 -19.67 -7.78
CA GLU A 21 4.17 -20.12 -6.40
C GLU A 21 4.48 -18.96 -5.43
N ARG A 22 4.69 -17.75 -5.95
CA ARG A 22 5.14 -16.58 -5.15
C ARG A 22 4.15 -16.17 -4.09
N ASP A 23 2.86 -16.25 -4.35
CA ASP A 23 1.83 -15.91 -3.37
C ASP A 23 1.86 -16.87 -2.19
N ALA A 24 1.86 -18.18 -2.45
CA ALA A 24 1.95 -19.19 -1.41
C ALA A 24 3.28 -19.12 -0.62
N TRP A 25 4.38 -18.84 -1.32
CA TRP A 25 5.69 -18.64 -0.71
C TRP A 25 5.67 -17.43 0.23
N LEU A 26 5.14 -16.29 -0.21
CA LEU A 26 5.05 -15.09 0.62
C LEU A 26 4.19 -15.33 1.86
N ASP A 27 3.02 -15.93 1.69
CA ASP A 27 2.12 -16.22 2.82
C ASP A 27 2.78 -17.16 3.84
N HIS A 28 3.54 -18.16 3.36
CA HIS A 28 4.33 -19.02 4.23
C HIS A 28 5.43 -18.26 4.98
N VAL A 29 6.18 -17.40 4.30
CA VAL A 29 7.27 -16.60 4.87
C VAL A 29 6.73 -15.59 5.88
N LEU A 30 5.61 -14.94 5.56
CA LEU A 30 4.94 -14.00 6.45
C LEU A 30 4.13 -14.70 7.55
N GLY A 31 3.90 -16.01 7.45
CA GLY A 31 3.08 -16.79 8.39
C GLY A 31 1.61 -16.35 8.40
N LEU A 32 1.08 -15.97 7.25
CA LEU A 32 -0.33 -15.60 7.05
C LEU A 32 -1.19 -16.85 6.75
N ARG A 33 -1.33 -17.74 7.73
CA ARG A 33 -2.10 -18.98 7.54
C ARG A 33 -3.57 -18.81 7.92
N ASP A 34 -3.83 -18.01 8.94
CA ASP A 34 -5.16 -17.81 9.53
C ASP A 34 -5.44 -16.30 9.57
N VAL A 35 -5.72 -15.72 8.40
CA VAL A 35 -6.16 -14.31 8.33
C VAL A 35 -7.60 -14.26 8.83
N PRO A 36 -7.94 -13.32 9.75
CA PRO A 36 -9.30 -13.17 10.23
C PRO A 36 -10.26 -12.88 9.08
N ASP A 37 -11.45 -13.45 9.16
CA ASP A 37 -12.56 -13.08 8.26
C ASP A 37 -12.92 -11.60 8.42
N ASP A 38 -13.50 -11.03 7.36
CA ASP A 38 -14.04 -9.68 7.41
C ASP A 38 -15.09 -9.56 8.50
N GLY A 39 -15.05 -8.44 9.23
CA GLY A 39 -16.05 -8.15 10.25
C GLY A 39 -17.44 -7.89 9.63
N PRO A 40 -18.53 -8.13 10.39
CA PRO A 40 -19.90 -7.98 9.92
C PRO A 40 -20.27 -6.53 9.56
N ASP A 41 -19.52 -5.57 10.07
CA ASP A 41 -19.80 -4.14 9.97
C ASP A 41 -18.91 -3.42 8.95
N LEU A 42 -18.54 -4.07 7.85
CA LEU A 42 -17.77 -3.42 6.80
C LEU A 42 -18.60 -2.27 6.19
N PRO A 43 -18.10 -1.02 6.21
CA PRO A 43 -18.88 0.13 5.75
C PRO A 43 -19.23 0.02 4.27
N ARG A 44 -20.41 0.55 3.91
CA ARG A 44 -20.85 0.58 2.52
C ARG A 44 -19.82 1.23 1.63
N GLY A 45 -19.50 0.57 0.51
CA GLY A 45 -18.51 1.03 -0.46
C GLY A 45 -17.07 0.60 -0.15
N CYS A 46 -16.83 -0.08 0.96
CA CYS A 46 -15.58 -0.80 1.19
C CYS A 46 -15.62 -2.17 0.52
N VAL A 47 -14.44 -2.67 0.15
CA VAL A 47 -14.26 -4.01 -0.42
C VAL A 47 -13.76 -4.93 0.70
N PRO A 48 -14.26 -6.17 0.79
CA PRO A 48 -13.71 -7.20 1.69
C PRO A 48 -12.21 -7.40 1.46
N TYR A 49 -11.52 -7.91 2.48
CA TYR A 49 -10.08 -8.16 2.37
C TYR A 49 -9.76 -9.17 1.26
N VAL A 50 -8.94 -8.76 0.32
CA VAL A 50 -8.38 -9.60 -0.74
C VAL A 50 -6.86 -9.46 -0.71
N PRO A 51 -6.09 -10.56 -0.61
CA PRO A 51 -4.63 -10.48 -0.66
C PRO A 51 -4.15 -9.98 -2.02
N CYS A 52 -3.34 -8.92 -2.03
CA CYS A 52 -2.76 -8.39 -3.26
C CYS A 52 -1.74 -9.37 -3.85
N PRO A 53 -1.81 -9.71 -5.16
CA PRO A 53 -0.87 -10.63 -5.78
C PRO A 53 0.58 -10.16 -5.71
N VAL A 54 1.51 -11.07 -5.45
CA VAL A 54 2.95 -10.76 -5.29
C VAL A 54 3.53 -10.10 -6.54
N ASP A 55 3.19 -10.62 -7.72
CA ASP A 55 3.71 -10.06 -8.97
C ASP A 55 3.17 -8.66 -9.27
N ALA A 56 1.95 -8.34 -8.83
CA ALA A 56 1.41 -6.98 -8.92
C ALA A 56 2.14 -6.03 -7.95
N MET A 57 2.38 -6.47 -6.71
CA MET A 57 3.16 -5.69 -5.74
C MET A 57 4.61 -5.48 -6.20
N LEU A 58 5.23 -6.50 -6.80
CA LEU A 58 6.59 -6.39 -7.33
C LEU A 58 6.66 -5.37 -8.47
N ARG A 59 5.73 -5.45 -9.44
CA ARG A 59 5.62 -4.44 -10.51
C ARG A 59 5.40 -3.04 -9.95
N MET A 60 4.51 -2.89 -8.97
CA MET A 60 4.24 -1.60 -8.33
C MET A 60 5.49 -1.00 -7.69
N VAL A 61 6.25 -1.79 -6.92
CA VAL A 61 7.48 -1.33 -6.29
C VAL A 61 8.53 -0.91 -7.33
N GLU A 62 8.66 -1.68 -8.41
CA GLU A 62 9.62 -1.42 -9.49
C GLU A 62 9.24 -0.17 -10.31
N GLN A 63 8.00 -0.08 -10.76
CA GLN A 63 7.54 1.01 -11.63
C GLN A 63 7.42 2.33 -10.85
N ALA A 64 6.98 2.27 -9.59
CA ALA A 64 6.95 3.45 -8.73
C ALA A 64 8.32 3.83 -8.15
N ASP A 65 9.39 3.06 -8.43
CA ASP A 65 10.74 3.26 -7.88
C ASP A 65 10.73 3.49 -6.36
N VAL A 66 10.07 2.57 -5.62
CA VAL A 66 9.97 2.67 -4.17
C VAL A 66 11.32 2.39 -3.53
N ARG A 67 11.83 3.32 -2.72
CA ARG A 67 13.17 3.28 -2.12
C ARG A 67 13.10 3.25 -0.60
N SER A 68 14.19 2.87 0.04
CA SER A 68 14.32 2.85 1.52
C SER A 68 14.13 4.21 2.19
N SER A 69 14.28 5.31 1.44
CA SER A 69 14.02 6.69 1.89
C SER A 69 12.55 7.08 1.85
N ASP A 70 11.70 6.28 1.18
CA ASP A 70 10.27 6.57 1.07
C ASP A 70 9.52 6.22 2.36
N VAL A 71 8.38 6.87 2.51
CA VAL A 71 7.31 6.48 3.43
C VAL A 71 6.15 5.98 2.59
N PHE A 72 5.96 4.67 2.60
CA PHE A 72 4.89 4.00 1.87
C PHE A 72 3.63 3.93 2.73
N VAL A 73 2.50 4.36 2.20
CA VAL A 73 1.20 4.31 2.89
C VAL A 73 0.28 3.34 2.16
N ASP A 74 -0.08 2.26 2.83
CA ASP A 74 -0.99 1.24 2.33
C ASP A 74 -2.42 1.55 2.81
N VAL A 75 -3.28 1.98 1.89
CA VAL A 75 -4.64 2.43 2.18
C VAL A 75 -5.61 1.27 2.00
N GLY A 76 -6.14 0.76 3.10
CA GLY A 76 -6.86 -0.51 3.15
C GLY A 76 -5.89 -1.68 3.28
N SER A 77 -4.99 -1.60 4.27
CA SER A 77 -3.83 -2.51 4.36
C SER A 77 -4.16 -3.95 4.77
N GLY A 78 -5.42 -4.23 5.15
CA GLY A 78 -5.82 -5.56 5.56
C GLY A 78 -4.95 -6.14 6.68
N ALA A 79 -4.54 -7.38 6.52
CA ALA A 79 -3.66 -8.09 7.46
C ALA A 79 -2.16 -7.69 7.35
N GLY A 80 -1.84 -6.62 6.59
CA GLY A 80 -0.48 -6.09 6.48
C GLY A 80 0.43 -6.82 5.49
N ARG A 81 -0.12 -7.64 4.60
CA ARG A 81 0.63 -8.43 3.61
C ARG A 81 1.47 -7.55 2.69
N ALA A 82 0.84 -6.54 2.05
CA ALA A 82 1.55 -5.63 1.16
C ALA A 82 2.52 -4.74 1.95
N ALA A 83 2.14 -4.27 3.13
CA ALA A 83 2.99 -3.48 4.01
C ALA A 83 4.30 -4.21 4.37
N ALA A 84 4.20 -5.48 4.80
CA ALA A 84 5.37 -6.30 5.10
C ALA A 84 6.22 -6.59 3.86
N PHE A 85 5.58 -6.92 2.73
CA PHE A 85 6.27 -7.19 1.47
C PHE A 85 7.11 -5.99 1.01
N VAL A 86 6.49 -4.79 0.96
CA VAL A 86 7.17 -3.57 0.52
C VAL A 86 8.36 -3.25 1.44
N HIS A 87 8.17 -3.35 2.76
CA HIS A 87 9.27 -3.15 3.71
C HIS A 87 10.42 -4.14 3.49
N LEU A 88 10.13 -5.43 3.41
CA LEU A 88 11.14 -6.47 3.22
C LEU A 88 11.87 -6.33 1.88
N LEU A 89 11.17 -5.87 0.84
CA LEU A 89 11.74 -5.72 -0.51
C LEU A 89 12.58 -4.45 -0.68
N THR A 90 12.26 -3.35 0.03
CA THR A 90 12.83 -2.02 -0.23
C THR A 90 13.52 -1.38 0.97
N GLY A 91 13.20 -1.82 2.18
CA GLY A 91 13.59 -1.14 3.43
C GLY A 91 12.81 0.15 3.73
N ALA A 92 11.80 0.52 2.92
CA ALA A 92 10.98 1.70 3.16
C ALA A 92 10.27 1.64 4.51
N ALA A 93 9.99 2.80 5.10
CA ALA A 93 9.03 2.87 6.21
C ALA A 93 7.61 2.67 5.65
N VAL A 94 6.79 1.90 6.35
CA VAL A 94 5.43 1.59 5.90
C VAL A 94 4.40 1.90 6.97
N ILE A 95 3.31 2.53 6.56
CA ILE A 95 2.15 2.80 7.40
C ILE A 95 0.93 2.19 6.73
N GLY A 96 0.36 1.15 7.32
CA GLY A 96 -0.91 0.57 6.89
C GLY A 96 -2.08 1.26 7.58
N ILE A 97 -3.11 1.64 6.83
CA ILE A 97 -4.37 2.16 7.37
C ILE A 97 -5.46 1.13 7.10
N GLU A 98 -6.10 0.64 8.14
CA GLU A 98 -7.12 -0.39 8.02
C GLU A 98 -8.29 -0.10 8.98
N ILE A 99 -9.51 -0.27 8.50
CA ILE A 99 -10.72 0.02 9.27
C ILE A 99 -11.11 -1.14 10.20
N GLN A 100 -10.82 -2.37 9.79
CA GLN A 100 -11.23 -3.58 10.49
C GLN A 100 -10.28 -3.91 11.65
N PRO A 101 -10.73 -3.88 12.90
CA PRO A 101 -9.85 -4.08 14.07
C PRO A 101 -9.22 -5.48 14.11
N GLY A 102 -9.87 -6.51 13.56
CA GLY A 102 -9.35 -7.87 13.44
C GLY A 102 -8.10 -7.92 12.55
N LEU A 103 -8.18 -7.31 11.38
CA LEU A 103 -7.08 -7.25 10.41
C LEU A 103 -5.93 -6.38 10.93
N VAL A 104 -6.24 -5.26 11.60
CA VAL A 104 -5.20 -4.42 12.26
C VAL A 104 -4.42 -5.21 13.30
N ARG A 105 -5.10 -6.03 14.13
CA ARG A 105 -4.41 -6.89 15.10
C ARG A 105 -3.49 -7.89 14.41
N ALA A 106 -3.98 -8.57 13.37
CA ALA A 106 -3.18 -9.51 12.58
C ALA A 106 -1.95 -8.85 11.97
N ALA A 107 -2.10 -7.64 11.40
CA ALA A 107 -1.00 -6.88 10.83
C ALA A 107 0.05 -6.47 11.88
N ARG A 108 -0.38 -6.06 13.07
CA ARG A 108 0.53 -5.72 14.20
C ARG A 108 1.27 -6.94 14.73
N GLU A 109 0.58 -8.07 14.87
CA GLU A 109 1.18 -9.34 15.29
C GLU A 109 2.21 -9.83 14.26
N LEU A 110 1.91 -9.69 12.96
CA LEU A 110 2.85 -9.97 11.88
C LEU A 110 4.10 -9.11 12.00
N ALA A 111 3.96 -7.79 12.12
CA ALA A 111 5.08 -6.88 12.23
C ALA A 111 5.95 -7.16 13.47
N LEU A 112 5.33 -7.46 14.62
CA LEU A 112 6.03 -7.83 15.85
C LEU A 112 6.79 -9.15 15.69
N ARG A 113 6.15 -10.19 15.17
CA ARG A 113 6.75 -11.51 14.98
C ARG A 113 7.95 -11.49 14.06
N LEU A 114 7.89 -10.68 13.00
CA LEU A 114 8.99 -10.53 12.04
C LEU A 114 9.96 -9.40 12.41
N ALA A 115 9.79 -8.73 13.56
CA ALA A 115 10.60 -7.59 14.01
C ALA A 115 10.71 -6.47 12.97
N LEU A 116 9.61 -6.16 12.26
CA LEU A 116 9.54 -5.10 11.25
C LEU A 116 9.36 -3.73 11.92
N SER A 117 10.42 -3.18 12.49
CA SER A 117 10.38 -1.96 13.31
C SER A 117 9.93 -0.69 12.57
N ARG A 118 9.96 -0.70 11.24
CA ARG A 118 9.53 0.42 10.38
C ARG A 118 8.17 0.17 9.71
N VAL A 119 7.42 -0.85 10.15
CA VAL A 119 6.05 -1.13 9.69
C VAL A 119 5.09 -0.84 10.82
N THR A 120 4.13 0.05 10.58
CA THR A 120 3.12 0.46 11.54
C THR A 120 1.72 0.25 10.97
N SER A 121 0.80 -0.28 11.77
CA SER A 121 -0.62 -0.42 11.39
C SER A 121 -1.49 0.48 12.24
N VAL A 122 -2.23 1.37 11.58
CA VAL A 122 -3.17 2.33 12.17
C VAL A 122 -4.59 1.84 11.95
N GLN A 123 -5.35 1.71 13.02
CA GLN A 123 -6.78 1.47 12.88
C GLN A 123 -7.49 2.80 12.58
N GLY A 124 -8.19 2.85 11.45
CA GLY A 124 -8.94 4.03 11.06
C GLY A 124 -9.64 3.90 9.72
N ASP A 125 -10.66 4.70 9.54
CA ASP A 125 -11.33 4.85 8.25
C ASP A 125 -10.57 5.88 7.40
N ALA A 126 -9.85 5.42 6.38
CA ALA A 126 -9.06 6.28 5.51
C ALA A 126 -9.89 7.39 4.82
N ALA A 127 -11.19 7.16 4.60
CA ALA A 127 -12.10 8.14 4.02
C ALA A 127 -12.65 9.17 5.03
N ARG A 128 -12.23 9.10 6.30
CA ARG A 128 -12.68 9.97 7.40
C ARG A 128 -11.53 10.42 8.31
N LEU A 129 -10.34 10.46 7.81
CA LEU A 129 -9.18 10.91 8.59
C LEU A 129 -9.06 12.44 8.66
N ASP A 130 -9.93 13.17 7.95
CA ASP A 130 -10.05 14.64 8.01
C ASP A 130 -8.68 15.33 7.92
N GLY A 131 -7.90 15.02 6.89
CA GLY A 131 -6.55 15.54 6.68
C GLY A 131 -5.48 14.91 7.58
N ARG A 132 -5.76 13.84 8.29
CA ARG A 132 -4.80 13.12 9.14
C ARG A 132 -4.19 11.90 8.46
N ILE A 133 -4.33 11.77 7.14
CA ILE A 133 -3.59 10.74 6.41
C ILE A 133 -2.10 10.97 6.66
N PRO A 134 -1.36 9.93 7.07
CA PRO A 134 0.06 10.06 7.36
C PRO A 134 0.83 10.67 6.19
N SER A 135 1.81 11.51 6.48
CA SER A 135 2.66 12.15 5.47
C SER A 135 3.52 11.13 4.75
N GLY A 136 2.95 10.49 3.72
CA GLY A 136 3.61 9.54 2.84
C GLY A 136 4.28 10.21 1.65
N THR A 137 5.15 9.46 0.97
CA THR A 137 5.70 9.80 -0.35
C THR A 137 5.12 8.91 -1.45
N VAL A 138 4.69 7.69 -1.08
CA VAL A 138 4.01 6.74 -1.97
C VAL A 138 2.75 6.26 -1.29
N PHE A 139 1.62 6.35 -1.97
CA PHE A 139 0.33 5.87 -1.51
C PHE A 139 -0.14 4.72 -2.40
N PHE A 140 -0.54 3.61 -1.79
CA PHE A 140 -1.01 2.43 -2.50
C PHE A 140 -2.48 2.18 -2.18
N LEU A 141 -3.27 1.96 -3.23
CA LEU A 141 -4.69 1.66 -3.17
C LEU A 141 -4.96 0.40 -4.02
N TYR A 142 -5.18 -0.72 -3.35
CA TYR A 142 -5.65 -1.93 -4.01
C TYR A 142 -7.18 -2.02 -3.87
N CYS A 143 -7.89 -1.30 -4.73
CA CYS A 143 -9.36 -1.27 -4.78
C CYS A 143 -10.07 -1.24 -3.40
N PRO A 144 -9.61 -0.43 -2.42
CA PRO A 144 -10.11 -0.55 -1.04
C PRO A 144 -11.54 -0.06 -0.88
N PHE A 145 -11.97 0.84 -1.75
CA PHE A 145 -13.31 1.46 -1.74
C PHE A 145 -13.57 2.26 -3.01
N SER A 146 -14.84 2.70 -3.18
CA SER A 146 -15.31 3.48 -4.33
C SER A 146 -16.18 4.66 -3.90
N GLY A 147 -16.68 5.42 -4.88
CA GLY A 147 -17.62 6.52 -4.66
C GLY A 147 -17.07 7.63 -3.77
N ASP A 148 -17.91 8.16 -2.87
CA ASP A 148 -17.55 9.29 -2.00
C ASP A 148 -16.33 9.02 -1.13
N ARG A 149 -16.08 7.76 -0.77
CA ARG A 149 -14.91 7.37 0.02
C ARG A 149 -13.62 7.63 -0.74
N LEU A 150 -13.59 7.25 -2.01
CA LEU A 150 -12.44 7.53 -2.88
C LEU A 150 -12.23 9.04 -3.06
N VAL A 151 -13.31 9.79 -3.27
CA VAL A 151 -13.23 11.26 -3.40
C VAL A 151 -12.62 11.90 -2.16
N ASN A 152 -13.04 11.48 -0.97
CA ASN A 152 -12.51 12.02 0.28
C ASN A 152 -11.00 11.74 0.43
N VAL A 153 -10.58 10.50 0.16
CA VAL A 153 -9.14 10.14 0.20
C VAL A 153 -8.35 10.95 -0.82
N LEU A 154 -8.84 11.09 -2.04
CA LEU A 154 -8.15 11.90 -3.06
C LEU A 154 -8.05 13.37 -2.66
N THR A 155 -9.04 13.92 -1.97
CA THR A 155 -9.00 15.29 -1.43
C THR A 155 -7.90 15.44 -0.35
N ASP A 156 -7.78 14.46 0.53
CA ASP A 156 -6.71 14.44 1.53
C ASP A 156 -5.33 14.30 0.89
N LEU A 157 -5.20 13.42 -0.11
CA LEU A 157 -3.94 13.25 -0.87
C LEU A 157 -3.56 14.50 -1.65
N GLU A 158 -4.53 15.23 -2.23
CA GLU A 158 -4.29 16.52 -2.88
C GLU A 158 -3.71 17.52 -1.88
N SER A 159 -4.22 17.56 -0.66
CA SER A 159 -3.72 18.43 0.40
C SER A 159 -2.26 18.14 0.74
N ILE A 160 -1.87 16.88 0.76
CA ILE A 160 -0.47 16.46 0.94
C ILE A 160 0.36 16.86 -0.29
N ALA A 161 -0.17 16.63 -1.49
CA ALA A 161 0.49 16.94 -2.76
C ALA A 161 0.84 18.43 -2.93
N ARG A 162 0.09 19.32 -2.29
CA ARG A 162 0.41 20.77 -2.24
C ARG A 162 1.69 21.09 -1.46
N THR A 163 2.15 20.18 -0.61
CA THR A 163 3.34 20.39 0.25
C THR A 163 4.56 19.63 -0.25
N ARG A 164 4.36 18.56 -1.03
CA ARG A 164 5.44 17.70 -1.55
C ARG A 164 4.96 16.90 -2.76
N VAL A 165 5.89 16.43 -3.57
CA VAL A 165 5.59 15.46 -4.63
C VAL A 165 5.26 14.11 -3.98
N ILE A 166 4.16 13.50 -4.42
CA ILE A 166 3.75 12.14 -4.02
C ILE A 166 3.48 11.29 -5.25
N ARG A 167 3.55 9.98 -5.06
CA ARG A 167 3.13 8.95 -6.01
C ARG A 167 1.88 8.27 -5.49
N VAL A 168 0.90 8.05 -6.35
CA VAL A 168 -0.31 7.30 -6.03
C VAL A 168 -0.37 6.09 -6.94
N CYS A 169 -0.22 4.90 -6.36
CA CYS A 169 -0.21 3.63 -7.06
C CYS A 169 -1.58 2.97 -6.84
N CYS A 170 -2.29 2.72 -7.93
CA CYS A 170 -3.62 2.12 -7.91
C CYS A 170 -3.61 0.79 -8.64
N LEU A 171 -4.09 -0.26 -7.98
CA LEU A 171 -4.28 -1.57 -8.58
C LEU A 171 -5.79 -1.84 -8.66
N ASP A 172 -6.28 -2.23 -9.85
CA ASP A 172 -7.70 -2.44 -10.13
C ASP A 172 -8.61 -1.25 -9.75
N LEU A 173 -8.05 -0.05 -9.70
CA LEU A 173 -8.74 1.17 -9.30
C LEU A 173 -8.40 2.33 -10.24
N PRO A 174 -9.11 2.51 -11.34
CA PRO A 174 -8.93 3.70 -12.17
C PRO A 174 -9.38 4.94 -11.41
N LEU A 175 -8.49 5.94 -11.30
CA LEU A 175 -8.83 7.20 -10.67
C LEU A 175 -9.61 8.11 -11.64
N PRO A 176 -10.54 8.93 -11.13
CA PRO A 176 -11.16 9.97 -11.93
C PRO A 176 -10.10 10.99 -12.37
N PRO A 177 -10.30 11.67 -13.54
CA PRO A 177 -9.42 12.74 -13.96
C PRO A 177 -9.23 13.79 -12.86
N SER A 178 -7.99 14.04 -12.50
CA SER A 178 -7.62 14.94 -11.40
C SER A 178 -6.53 15.90 -11.88
N PRO A 179 -6.72 17.24 -11.79
CA PRO A 179 -5.76 18.21 -12.33
C PRO A 179 -4.37 18.15 -11.68
N TRP A 180 -4.30 17.62 -10.46
CA TRP A 180 -3.07 17.53 -9.67
C TRP A 180 -2.31 16.20 -9.85
N LEU A 181 -2.90 15.23 -10.60
CA LEU A 181 -2.30 13.92 -10.88
C LEU A 181 -1.99 13.76 -12.37
N THR A 182 -0.80 13.27 -12.66
CA THR A 182 -0.38 12.87 -14.00
C THR A 182 -0.14 11.37 -14.02
N LEU A 183 -0.83 10.66 -14.92
CA LEU A 183 -0.64 9.22 -15.10
C LEU A 183 0.73 8.95 -15.75
N GLU A 184 1.48 8.01 -15.19
CA GLU A 184 2.73 7.52 -15.78
C GLU A 184 2.44 6.70 -17.04
N PRO A 185 3.08 7.00 -18.19
CA PRO A 185 2.80 6.32 -19.45
C PRO A 185 3.12 4.81 -19.45
N GLN A 186 3.97 4.34 -18.54
CA GLN A 186 4.37 2.94 -18.43
C GLN A 186 3.41 2.08 -17.58
N ALA A 187 2.36 2.67 -17.01
CA ALA A 187 1.32 1.93 -16.33
C ALA A 187 0.73 0.86 -17.26
N SER A 188 0.82 -0.40 -16.90
CA SER A 188 0.38 -1.51 -17.73
C SER A 188 -0.64 -2.39 -17.05
N GLY A 189 -1.72 -2.68 -17.74
CA GLY A 189 -2.76 -3.61 -17.29
C GLY A 189 -3.62 -3.02 -16.18
N ASP A 190 -3.63 -3.68 -15.04
CA ASP A 190 -4.38 -3.40 -13.83
C ASP A 190 -3.75 -2.35 -12.90
N LEU A 191 -2.45 -2.03 -13.12
CA LEU A 191 -1.67 -1.10 -12.31
C LEU A 191 -1.58 0.28 -12.98
N ALA A 192 -1.98 1.31 -12.26
CA ALA A 192 -1.81 2.71 -12.64
C ALA A 192 -0.98 3.45 -11.59
N ILE A 193 0.03 4.21 -12.04
CA ILE A 193 0.87 5.02 -11.19
C ILE A 193 0.68 6.48 -11.59
N TYR A 194 0.38 7.29 -10.62
CA TYR A 194 0.18 8.73 -10.79
C TYR A 194 1.23 9.50 -9.99
N TRP A 195 1.70 10.58 -10.58
CA TRP A 195 2.55 11.57 -9.90
C TRP A 195 1.74 12.83 -9.63
N SER A 196 1.88 13.38 -8.43
CA SER A 196 1.44 14.75 -8.22
C SER A 196 2.36 15.69 -8.99
N GLY A 197 1.79 16.65 -9.70
CA GLY A 197 2.57 17.71 -10.34
C GLY A 197 3.51 18.35 -9.31
N SER A 198 4.69 18.77 -9.75
CA SER A 198 5.50 19.71 -8.95
C SER A 198 4.59 20.88 -8.60
N ALA A 199 4.49 21.23 -7.30
CA ALA A 199 3.81 22.44 -6.90
C ALA A 199 4.41 23.55 -7.76
N ALA A 200 3.69 23.94 -8.82
CA ALA A 200 4.13 25.02 -9.67
C ALA A 200 4.32 26.21 -8.73
N THR A 201 5.54 26.66 -8.61
CA THR A 201 5.88 27.97 -8.08
C THR A 201 5.05 28.98 -8.85
N SER A 202 3.81 29.23 -8.40
CA SER A 202 3.05 30.39 -8.74
C SER A 202 3.73 31.58 -8.04
N GLY A 203 4.91 31.90 -8.56
CA GLY A 203 5.62 33.10 -8.31
C GLY A 203 5.41 34.00 -9.52
N ARG A 204 4.41 34.88 -9.45
CA ARG A 204 4.49 36.28 -9.89
C ARG A 204 3.24 37.01 -9.45
#